data_216dcf48490f2651ef370283c49047cf
#
_entry.id   216dcf48490f2651ef370283c49047cf
#
_cell.length_a   1.000
_cell.length_b   1.000
_cell.length_c   1.000
_cell.angle_alpha   90.00
_cell.angle_beta   90.00
_cell.angle_gamma   90.00
#
_symmetry.space_group_name_H-M   'P 1'
#
loop_
_entity.id
_entity.type
_entity.pdbx_description
1 polymer ?
#
loop_
_entity_poly.entity_id
_entity_poly.type
_entity_poly.pdbx_seq_one_letter_code
_entity_poly.pdbx_strand_id
1 'polypeptide(L)'
;MATSVIEIINPATQQKVGEVPIYDRAQVQAAVESARKAQGAWAAYSFRRRAQVLYRYRDLLIDNKERIADVLTGETGKPRGDVYTVELFYLCDSIGFWASRARKLLADQKIRPHLLKNKSVYSNYLPIGVVGIIGAWNFPLNLTIGDAIPALMAGNSVVIKPSEVTPLSALLAAELAAAAGFPPGVLQVITGRGETGAHLVDFADMIHFTGSIATGTKVAERAARALKPVTLELGGKDPMIVLRDADLDRAANAAVWGALVNSGRYAFRSSASTWKNRSTRSS
;
A
#
# COMPACT_ATOMS: atom_id res chain seq x y z
N MET A 1 -4.72 9.38 31.21
CA MET A 1 -5.75 8.44 30.70
C MET A 1 -5.03 7.22 30.17
N ALA A 2 -5.49 6.01 30.49
CA ALA A 2 -4.88 4.79 29.93
C ALA A 2 -5.05 4.79 28.41
N THR A 3 -3.95 4.69 27.67
CA THR A 3 -3.98 4.61 26.21
C THR A 3 -4.64 3.28 25.85
N SER A 4 -5.78 3.32 25.15
CA SER A 4 -6.41 2.10 24.65
C SER A 4 -5.49 1.44 23.61
N VAL A 5 -5.34 0.12 23.70
CA VAL A 5 -4.44 -0.65 22.83
C VAL A 5 -5.22 -1.66 21.99
N ILE A 6 -4.60 -2.11 20.91
CA ILE A 6 -5.05 -3.24 20.09
C ILE A 6 -4.05 -4.36 20.28
N GLU A 7 -4.50 -5.50 20.72
CA GLU A 7 -3.70 -6.71 20.75
C GLU A 7 -3.64 -7.34 19.35
N ILE A 8 -2.46 -7.74 18.93
CA ILE A 8 -2.21 -8.40 17.67
C ILE A 8 -2.07 -9.89 17.90
N ILE A 9 -2.94 -10.64 17.25
CA ILE A 9 -3.06 -12.08 17.45
C ILE A 9 -2.62 -12.80 16.18
N ASN A 10 -1.73 -13.77 16.32
CA ASN A 10 -1.38 -14.68 15.23
C ASN A 10 -2.60 -15.54 14.87
N PRO A 11 -3.12 -15.48 13.65
CA PRO A 11 -4.35 -16.20 13.30
C PRO A 11 -4.18 -17.73 13.23
N ALA A 12 -2.94 -18.22 13.10
CA ALA A 12 -2.65 -19.67 13.05
C ALA A 12 -2.49 -20.28 14.44
N THR A 13 -1.85 -19.55 15.38
CA THR A 13 -1.55 -20.07 16.72
C THR A 13 -2.48 -19.51 17.82
N GLN A 14 -3.26 -18.47 17.50
CA GLN A 14 -4.11 -17.72 18.45
C GLN A 14 -3.32 -17.06 19.61
N GLN A 15 -2.00 -16.96 19.45
CA GLN A 15 -1.16 -16.32 20.46
C GLN A 15 -1.03 -14.81 20.17
N LYS A 16 -0.91 -14.01 21.23
CA LYS A 16 -0.58 -12.59 21.13
C LYS A 16 0.88 -12.45 20.67
N VAL A 17 1.08 -11.69 19.60
CA VAL A 17 2.40 -11.41 19.01
C VAL A 17 2.84 -9.95 19.17
N GLY A 18 1.95 -9.09 19.65
CA GLY A 18 2.26 -7.70 19.94
C GLY A 18 1.04 -6.91 20.37
N GLU A 19 1.24 -5.62 20.60
CA GLU A 19 0.17 -4.66 20.83
C GLU A 19 0.55 -3.29 20.30
N VAL A 20 -0.44 -2.50 19.92
CA VAL A 20 -0.24 -1.14 19.40
C VAL A 20 -1.24 -0.17 20.02
N PRO A 21 -0.85 1.12 20.21
CA PRO A 21 -1.78 2.13 20.71
C PRO A 21 -2.86 2.47 19.66
N ILE A 22 -4.00 2.99 20.13
CA ILE A 22 -5.02 3.58 19.28
C ILE A 22 -4.81 5.10 19.28
N TYR A 23 -4.50 5.64 18.10
CA TYR A 23 -4.34 7.08 17.89
C TYR A 23 -5.70 7.76 17.87
N ASP A 24 -5.89 8.72 18.75
CA ASP A 24 -7.05 9.60 18.77
C ASP A 24 -6.97 10.71 17.72
N ARG A 25 -8.02 11.55 17.63
CA ARG A 25 -8.10 12.63 16.66
C ARG A 25 -6.95 13.62 16.77
N ALA A 26 -6.56 13.99 17.99
CA ALA A 26 -5.49 14.97 18.22
C ALA A 26 -4.12 14.41 17.82
N GLN A 27 -3.87 13.13 18.12
CA GLN A 27 -2.64 12.43 17.74
C GLN A 27 -2.53 12.26 16.21
N VAL A 28 -3.63 11.93 15.53
CA VAL A 28 -3.67 11.87 14.05
C VAL A 28 -3.40 13.23 13.45
N GLN A 29 -4.04 14.28 13.96
CA GLN A 29 -3.80 15.65 13.51
C GLN A 29 -2.33 16.05 13.68
N ALA A 30 -1.74 15.78 14.84
CA ALA A 30 -0.34 16.09 15.10
C ALA A 30 0.62 15.34 14.14
N ALA A 31 0.33 14.08 13.82
CA ALA A 31 1.10 13.30 12.86
C ALA A 31 1.03 13.91 11.45
N VAL A 32 -0.16 14.30 10.99
CA VAL A 32 -0.34 14.95 9.67
C VAL A 32 0.32 16.32 9.63
N GLU A 33 0.22 17.12 10.70
CA GLU A 33 0.90 18.43 10.79
C GLU A 33 2.44 18.28 10.77
N SER A 34 2.98 17.28 11.47
CA SER A 34 4.38 16.93 11.41
C SER A 34 4.81 16.54 9.99
N ALA A 35 4.00 15.71 9.30
CA ALA A 35 4.24 15.34 7.91
C ALA A 35 4.21 16.56 6.97
N ARG A 36 3.29 17.48 7.19
CA ARG A 36 3.16 18.72 6.41
C ARG A 36 4.37 19.63 6.58
N LYS A 37 4.90 19.76 7.79
CA LYS A 37 6.13 20.53 8.05
C LYS A 37 7.34 19.91 7.35
N ALA A 38 7.44 18.57 7.31
CA ALA A 38 8.56 17.86 6.68
C ALA A 38 8.48 17.86 5.15
N GLN A 39 7.29 17.94 4.58
CA GLN A 39 7.02 17.77 3.15
C GLN A 39 7.79 18.79 2.29
N GLY A 40 7.80 20.06 2.65
CA GLY A 40 8.48 21.09 1.85
C GLY A 40 9.99 20.83 1.68
N ALA A 41 10.68 20.42 2.75
CA ALA A 41 12.09 20.07 2.70
C ALA A 41 12.33 18.79 1.87
N TRP A 42 11.44 17.79 1.97
CA TRP A 42 11.50 16.60 1.17
C TRP A 42 11.23 16.86 -0.32
N ALA A 43 10.25 17.69 -0.65
CA ALA A 43 9.95 18.11 -2.02
C ALA A 43 11.12 18.87 -2.67
N ALA A 44 11.89 19.64 -1.89
CA ALA A 44 13.08 20.35 -2.36
C ALA A 44 14.24 19.42 -2.73
N TYR A 45 14.22 18.14 -2.30
CA TYR A 45 15.22 17.17 -2.74
C TYR A 45 15.03 16.88 -4.23
N SER A 46 16.12 16.82 -4.99
CA SER A 46 16.07 16.35 -6.37
C SER A 46 15.57 14.89 -6.45
N PHE A 47 15.02 14.49 -7.58
CA PHE A 47 14.64 13.08 -7.83
C PHE A 47 15.79 12.11 -7.54
N ARG A 48 17.02 12.50 -7.90
CA ARG A 48 18.24 11.70 -7.61
C ARG A 48 18.44 11.51 -6.11
N ARG A 49 18.29 12.57 -5.31
CA ARG A 49 18.48 12.50 -3.86
C ARG A 49 17.38 11.66 -3.19
N ARG A 50 16.12 11.83 -3.59
CA ARG A 50 15.02 10.97 -3.12
C ARG A 50 15.27 9.50 -3.48
N ALA A 51 15.68 9.21 -4.71
CA ALA A 51 16.03 7.86 -5.15
C ALA A 51 17.15 7.24 -4.31
N GLN A 52 18.19 7.99 -3.96
CA GLN A 52 19.28 7.51 -3.10
C GLN A 52 18.80 7.10 -1.71
N VAL A 53 17.86 7.85 -1.11
CA VAL A 53 17.24 7.46 0.17
C VAL A 53 16.45 6.16 0.01
N LEU A 54 15.65 6.06 -1.05
CA LEU A 54 14.86 4.85 -1.34
C LEU A 54 15.72 3.62 -1.63
N TYR A 55 16.85 3.76 -2.32
CA TYR A 55 17.77 2.63 -2.53
C TYR A 55 18.41 2.15 -1.22
N ARG A 56 18.84 3.07 -0.34
CA ARG A 56 19.29 2.67 1.00
C ARG A 56 18.20 1.98 1.80
N TYR A 57 16.96 2.45 1.67
CA TYR A 57 15.81 1.82 2.31
C TYR A 57 15.58 0.39 1.78
N ARG A 58 15.63 0.19 0.47
CA ARG A 58 15.56 -1.14 -0.14
C ARG A 58 16.66 -2.07 0.39
N ASP A 59 17.88 -1.58 0.46
CA ASP A 59 19.01 -2.38 0.93
C ASP A 59 18.80 -2.79 2.40
N LEU A 60 18.33 -1.88 3.26
CA LEU A 60 17.95 -2.20 4.65
C LEU A 60 16.77 -3.18 4.76
N LEU A 61 15.79 -3.12 3.86
CA LEU A 61 14.71 -4.11 3.83
C LEU A 61 15.26 -5.50 3.49
N ILE A 62 16.19 -5.60 2.56
CA ILE A 62 16.85 -6.86 2.18
C ILE A 62 17.70 -7.39 3.33
N ASP A 63 18.50 -6.54 3.97
CA ASP A 63 19.35 -6.93 5.10
C ASP A 63 18.53 -7.43 6.31
N ASN A 64 17.31 -6.89 6.48
CA ASN A 64 16.38 -7.26 7.55
C ASN A 64 15.30 -8.25 7.13
N LYS A 65 15.45 -8.94 6.00
CA LYS A 65 14.43 -9.85 5.42
C LYS A 65 13.92 -10.90 6.40
N GLU A 66 14.81 -11.48 7.23
CA GLU A 66 14.44 -12.49 8.21
C GLU A 66 13.54 -11.89 9.32
N ARG A 67 13.92 -10.73 9.87
CA ARG A 67 13.14 -10.01 10.87
C ARG A 67 11.77 -9.60 10.31
N ILE A 68 11.72 -9.14 9.05
CA ILE A 68 10.47 -8.80 8.36
C ILE A 68 9.60 -10.05 8.20
N ALA A 69 10.22 -11.19 7.80
CA ALA A 69 9.49 -12.44 7.63
C ALA A 69 8.92 -12.96 8.95
N ASP A 70 9.65 -12.86 10.05
CA ASP A 70 9.16 -13.25 11.39
C ASP A 70 7.95 -12.42 11.80
N VAL A 71 8.02 -11.09 11.65
CA VAL A 71 6.92 -10.19 11.99
C VAL A 71 5.71 -10.45 11.10
N LEU A 72 5.88 -10.51 9.78
CA LEU A 72 4.77 -10.75 8.84
C LEU A 72 4.11 -12.11 9.03
N THR A 73 4.90 -13.18 9.18
CA THR A 73 4.37 -14.51 9.48
C THR A 73 3.65 -14.51 10.84
N GLY A 74 4.21 -13.81 11.82
CA GLY A 74 3.62 -13.67 13.15
C GLY A 74 2.23 -13.02 13.11
N GLU A 75 2.07 -11.88 12.46
CA GLU A 75 0.79 -11.15 12.46
C GLU A 75 -0.22 -11.65 11.42
N THR A 76 0.24 -12.31 10.34
CA THR A 76 -0.65 -12.76 9.25
C THR A 76 -0.88 -14.26 9.21
N GLY A 77 0.02 -15.07 9.76
CA GLY A 77 0.02 -16.53 9.59
C GLY A 77 0.40 -16.99 8.18
N LYS A 78 0.88 -16.11 7.29
CA LYS A 78 1.31 -16.51 5.94
C LYS A 78 2.67 -17.21 5.95
N PRO A 79 2.91 -18.15 5.02
CA PRO A 79 4.22 -18.82 4.91
C PRO A 79 5.35 -17.83 4.59
N ARG A 80 6.55 -18.08 5.11
CA ARG A 80 7.74 -17.23 4.84
C ARG A 80 8.05 -17.10 3.33
N GLY A 81 7.82 -18.17 2.55
CA GLY A 81 7.97 -18.14 1.09
C GLY A 81 7.10 -17.05 0.44
N ASP A 82 5.85 -16.92 0.88
CA ASP A 82 4.94 -15.87 0.41
C ASP A 82 5.42 -14.49 0.87
N VAL A 83 5.93 -14.36 2.11
CA VAL A 83 6.50 -13.08 2.57
C VAL A 83 7.63 -12.61 1.66
N TYR A 84 8.56 -13.50 1.29
CA TYR A 84 9.68 -13.12 0.43
C TYR A 84 9.24 -12.78 -1.00
N THR A 85 8.31 -13.52 -1.57
CA THR A 85 7.93 -13.39 -2.98
C THR A 85 6.88 -12.31 -3.23
N VAL A 86 5.80 -12.31 -2.45
CA VAL A 86 4.66 -11.42 -2.73
C VAL A 86 4.64 -10.14 -1.89
N GLU A 87 5.52 -10.01 -0.89
CA GLU A 87 5.67 -8.78 -0.10
C GLU A 87 7.02 -8.12 -0.36
N LEU A 88 8.11 -8.76 0.08
CA LEU A 88 9.42 -8.13 0.10
C LEU A 88 10.00 -7.93 -1.30
N PHE A 89 9.94 -8.97 -2.15
CA PHE A 89 10.42 -8.86 -3.54
C PHE A 89 9.66 -7.78 -4.30
N TYR A 90 8.33 -7.79 -4.21
CA TYR A 90 7.49 -6.78 -4.87
C TYR A 90 7.79 -5.36 -4.38
N LEU A 91 7.95 -5.14 -3.07
CA LEU A 91 8.32 -3.84 -2.52
C LEU A 91 9.68 -3.37 -3.03
N CYS A 92 10.69 -4.26 -3.04
CA CYS A 92 12.03 -3.93 -3.52
C CYS A 92 12.03 -3.59 -5.03
N ASP A 93 11.25 -4.32 -5.83
CA ASP A 93 11.08 -4.04 -7.26
C ASP A 93 10.36 -2.70 -7.48
N SER A 94 9.28 -2.43 -6.74
CA SER A 94 8.56 -1.16 -6.76
C SER A 94 9.48 0.02 -6.46
N ILE A 95 10.35 -0.09 -5.45
CA ILE A 95 11.36 0.93 -5.15
C ILE A 95 12.26 1.16 -6.36
N GLY A 96 12.80 0.08 -6.95
CA GLY A 96 13.66 0.16 -8.13
C GLY A 96 12.96 0.83 -9.32
N PHE A 97 11.72 0.44 -9.58
CA PHE A 97 10.90 0.98 -10.65
C PHE A 97 10.67 2.49 -10.50
N TRP A 98 10.14 2.92 -9.36
CA TRP A 98 9.80 4.34 -9.15
C TRP A 98 11.04 5.22 -9.01
N ALA A 99 12.08 4.77 -8.30
CA ALA A 99 13.32 5.50 -8.15
C ALA A 99 14.00 5.79 -9.51
N SER A 100 13.91 4.86 -10.46
CA SER A 100 14.51 5.02 -11.79
C SER A 100 13.65 5.83 -12.76
N ARG A 101 12.32 5.82 -12.63
CA ARG A 101 11.38 6.36 -13.64
C ARG A 101 10.67 7.64 -13.25
N ALA A 102 10.51 7.95 -11.96
CA ALA A 102 9.71 9.08 -11.50
C ALA A 102 10.13 10.40 -12.13
N ARG A 103 11.43 10.66 -12.31
CA ARG A 103 11.93 11.88 -12.99
C ARG A 103 11.36 12.03 -14.41
N LYS A 104 11.29 10.93 -15.18
CA LYS A 104 10.78 10.96 -16.55
C LYS A 104 9.26 11.10 -16.58
N LEU A 105 8.57 10.39 -15.69
CA LEU A 105 7.10 10.39 -15.62
C LEU A 105 6.54 11.73 -15.16
N LEU A 106 7.26 12.43 -14.28
CA LEU A 106 6.85 13.71 -13.70
C LEU A 106 7.60 14.91 -14.33
N ALA A 107 8.24 14.71 -15.49
CA ALA A 107 8.86 15.80 -16.21
C ALA A 107 7.82 16.75 -16.79
N ASP A 108 8.17 18.03 -16.86
CA ASP A 108 7.34 19.04 -17.51
C ASP A 108 7.04 18.66 -18.96
N GLN A 109 5.78 18.74 -19.34
CA GLN A 109 5.34 18.43 -20.70
C GLN A 109 5.01 19.71 -21.46
N LYS A 110 5.72 19.94 -22.54
CA LYS A 110 5.42 21.06 -23.44
C LYS A 110 4.16 20.77 -24.23
N ILE A 111 3.18 21.65 -24.13
CA ILE A 111 1.91 21.56 -24.85
C ILE A 111 1.94 22.55 -26.02
N ARG A 112 1.56 22.10 -27.22
CA ARG A 112 1.46 22.99 -28.38
C ARG A 112 0.23 23.91 -28.27
N PRO A 113 0.40 25.23 -28.19
CA PRO A 113 -0.75 26.15 -28.12
C PRO A 113 -1.58 26.07 -29.43
N HIS A 114 -2.91 26.08 -29.28
CA HIS A 114 -3.82 26.07 -30.44
C HIS A 114 -3.85 27.44 -31.15
N LEU A 115 -4.15 28.50 -30.42
CA LEU A 115 -4.32 29.86 -30.96
C LEU A 115 -3.09 30.74 -30.74
N LEU A 116 -2.59 30.85 -29.54
CA LEU A 116 -1.51 31.77 -29.16
C LEU A 116 -0.14 31.15 -29.43
N LYS A 117 0.24 31.04 -30.71
CA LYS A 117 1.49 30.40 -31.16
C LYS A 117 2.78 31.09 -30.65
N ASN A 118 2.68 32.33 -30.19
CA ASN A 118 3.75 33.09 -29.54
C ASN A 118 3.92 32.81 -28.06
N LYS A 119 3.11 31.89 -27.46
CA LYS A 119 3.21 31.46 -26.07
C LYS A 119 3.83 30.09 -25.96
N SER A 120 4.55 29.85 -24.86
CA SER A 120 4.99 28.52 -24.44
C SER A 120 4.05 28.02 -23.30
N VAL A 121 3.49 26.85 -23.51
CA VAL A 121 2.57 26.23 -22.55
C VAL A 121 3.19 24.92 -22.04
N TYR A 122 3.13 24.70 -20.74
CA TYR A 122 3.66 23.51 -20.07
C TYR A 122 2.64 22.97 -19.09
N SER A 123 2.58 21.65 -18.97
CA SER A 123 1.96 20.95 -17.85
C SER A 123 3.05 20.54 -16.86
N ASN A 124 2.90 21.00 -15.62
CA ASN A 124 3.86 20.72 -14.55
C ASN A 124 3.21 19.86 -13.48
N TYR A 125 3.98 18.95 -12.88
CA TYR A 125 3.53 18.13 -11.75
C TYR A 125 4.09 18.69 -10.44
N LEU A 126 3.21 18.91 -9.50
CA LEU A 126 3.57 19.36 -8.15
C LEU A 126 3.16 18.30 -7.11
N PRO A 127 3.91 18.14 -6.01
CA PRO A 127 3.46 17.33 -4.89
C PRO A 127 2.12 17.85 -4.36
N ILE A 128 1.23 16.93 -4.00
CA ILE A 128 -0.08 17.25 -3.40
C ILE A 128 0.08 17.75 -1.97
N GLY A 129 1.08 17.24 -1.25
CA GLY A 129 1.32 17.56 0.16
C GLY A 129 1.45 16.31 1.02
N VAL A 130 0.49 16.06 1.91
CA VAL A 130 0.44 14.88 2.77
C VAL A 130 -0.52 13.85 2.18
N VAL A 131 -0.01 12.68 1.82
CA VAL A 131 -0.82 11.54 1.37
C VAL A 131 -1.13 10.62 2.56
N GLY A 132 -2.41 10.45 2.86
CA GLY A 132 -2.88 9.45 3.82
C GLY A 132 -3.08 8.10 3.14
N ILE A 133 -2.44 7.05 3.64
CA ILE A 133 -2.61 5.68 3.14
C ILE A 133 -3.33 4.85 4.18
N ILE A 134 -4.44 4.22 3.80
CA ILE A 134 -5.18 3.28 4.64
C ILE A 134 -5.06 1.91 3.99
N GLY A 135 -4.20 1.06 4.56
CA GLY A 135 -3.84 -0.23 3.99
C GLY A 135 -4.68 -1.38 4.50
N ALA A 136 -4.81 -2.43 3.67
CA ALA A 136 -5.50 -3.67 4.01
C ALA A 136 -4.55 -4.68 4.67
N TRP A 137 -5.15 -5.74 5.25
CA TRP A 137 -4.47 -6.74 6.08
C TRP A 137 -3.82 -7.89 5.31
N ASN A 138 -4.22 -8.11 4.05
CA ASN A 138 -3.81 -9.29 3.29
C ASN A 138 -2.40 -9.20 2.69
N PHE A 139 -1.95 -8.00 2.36
CA PHE A 139 -0.57 -7.68 1.95
C PHE A 139 -0.10 -6.44 2.73
N PRO A 140 0.11 -6.57 4.05
CA PRO A 140 0.25 -5.42 4.92
C PRO A 140 1.48 -4.57 4.63
N LEU A 141 2.57 -5.13 4.10
CA LEU A 141 3.75 -4.37 3.73
C LEU A 141 3.56 -3.64 2.39
N ASN A 142 3.00 -4.32 1.39
CA ASN A 142 2.81 -3.73 0.06
C ASN A 142 1.70 -2.69 0.01
N LEU A 143 0.54 -3.00 0.62
CA LEU A 143 -0.63 -2.09 0.63
C LEU A 143 -0.50 -0.96 1.67
N THR A 144 0.69 -0.75 2.18
CA THR A 144 1.07 0.37 3.05
C THR A 144 2.33 1.04 2.52
N ILE A 145 3.48 0.40 2.70
CA ILE A 145 4.78 0.96 2.29
C ILE A 145 4.93 0.94 0.76
N GLY A 146 4.49 -0.14 0.08
CA GLY A 146 4.55 -0.21 -1.39
C GLY A 146 3.80 0.93 -2.05
N ASP A 147 2.61 1.24 -1.56
CA ASP A 147 1.79 2.35 -2.05
C ASP A 147 2.35 3.73 -1.68
N ALA A 148 3.18 3.81 -0.63
CA ALA A 148 3.87 5.05 -0.26
C ALA A 148 5.01 5.42 -1.21
N ILE A 149 5.67 4.46 -1.87
CA ILE A 149 6.85 4.69 -2.68
C ILE A 149 6.63 5.71 -3.81
N PRO A 150 5.59 5.59 -4.66
CA PRO A 150 5.34 6.59 -5.70
C PRO A 150 5.04 7.98 -5.12
N ALA A 151 4.29 8.08 -4.03
CA ALA A 151 3.99 9.34 -3.37
C ALA A 151 5.27 10.03 -2.85
N LEU A 152 6.17 9.26 -2.19
CA LEU A 152 7.45 9.74 -1.71
C LEU A 152 8.37 10.19 -2.85
N MET A 153 8.42 9.43 -3.95
CA MET A 153 9.20 9.81 -5.13
C MET A 153 8.66 11.07 -5.81
N ALA A 154 7.36 11.32 -5.76
CA ALA A 154 6.75 12.56 -6.25
C ALA A 154 7.01 13.78 -5.33
N GLY A 155 7.60 13.57 -4.14
CA GLY A 155 7.93 14.65 -3.20
C GLY A 155 6.84 14.92 -2.16
N ASN A 156 5.87 14.02 -2.00
CA ASN A 156 4.89 14.08 -0.92
C ASN A 156 5.48 13.51 0.37
N SER A 157 4.94 13.89 1.51
CA SER A 157 5.05 13.14 2.75
C SER A 157 3.86 12.17 2.89
N VAL A 158 4.02 11.13 3.68
CA VAL A 158 3.04 10.06 3.81
C VAL A 158 2.76 9.73 5.27
N VAL A 159 1.47 9.62 5.62
CA VAL A 159 1.00 9.09 6.90
C VAL A 159 0.19 7.83 6.60
N ILE A 160 0.65 6.70 7.14
CA ILE A 160 0.08 5.38 6.89
C ILE A 160 -0.72 4.93 8.10
N LYS A 161 -1.96 4.50 7.88
CA LYS A 161 -2.73 3.71 8.83
C LYS A 161 -2.85 2.28 8.30
N PRO A 162 -2.06 1.33 8.79
CA PRO A 162 -2.22 -0.08 8.44
C PRO A 162 -3.54 -0.64 8.99
N SER A 163 -3.92 -1.82 8.55
CA SER A 163 -5.01 -2.55 9.19
C SER A 163 -4.73 -2.77 10.67
N GLU A 164 -5.78 -2.74 11.49
CA GLU A 164 -5.70 -3.00 12.93
C GLU A 164 -5.27 -4.42 13.30
N VAL A 165 -5.36 -5.36 12.36
CA VAL A 165 -4.96 -6.76 12.61
C VAL A 165 -3.53 -7.07 12.16
N THR A 166 -2.91 -6.20 11.35
CA THR A 166 -1.56 -6.41 10.82
C THR A 166 -0.74 -5.12 10.77
N PRO A 167 -0.54 -4.43 11.89
CA PRO A 167 0.17 -3.16 11.93
C PRO A 167 1.69 -3.29 12.13
N LEU A 168 2.17 -4.44 12.62
CA LEU A 168 3.54 -4.58 13.11
C LEU A 168 4.58 -4.50 11.98
N SER A 169 4.28 -5.07 10.82
CA SER A 169 5.17 -4.99 9.64
C SER A 169 5.33 -3.57 9.11
N ALA A 170 4.25 -2.77 9.11
CA ALA A 170 4.32 -1.37 8.70
C ALA A 170 5.14 -0.53 9.70
N LEU A 171 5.02 -0.80 11.01
CA LEU A 171 5.82 -0.15 12.04
C LEU A 171 7.31 -0.48 11.90
N LEU A 172 7.65 -1.75 11.71
CA LEU A 172 9.02 -2.19 11.44
C LEU A 172 9.59 -1.52 10.18
N ALA A 173 8.79 -1.46 9.12
CA ALA A 173 9.21 -0.82 7.88
C ALA A 173 9.44 0.69 8.04
N ALA A 174 8.65 1.38 8.89
CA ALA A 174 8.87 2.79 9.22
C ALA A 174 10.15 3.00 10.05
N GLU A 175 10.47 2.09 10.99
CA GLU A 175 11.75 2.07 11.71
C GLU A 175 12.93 1.99 10.73
N LEU A 176 12.87 1.06 9.79
CA LEU A 176 13.92 0.89 8.76
C LEU A 176 14.00 2.09 7.81
N ALA A 177 12.88 2.75 7.51
CA ALA A 177 12.88 3.98 6.72
C ALA A 177 13.62 5.11 7.44
N ALA A 178 13.41 5.29 8.74
CA ALA A 178 14.16 6.26 9.54
C ALA A 178 15.67 5.96 9.51
N ALA A 179 16.07 4.69 9.63
CA ALA A 179 17.46 4.26 9.53
C ALA A 179 18.05 4.48 8.12
N ALA A 180 17.22 4.42 7.06
CA ALA A 180 17.63 4.73 5.69
C ALA A 180 17.90 6.22 5.44
N GLY A 181 17.52 7.09 6.37
CA GLY A 181 17.73 8.53 6.30
C GLY A 181 16.57 9.30 5.67
N PHE A 182 15.34 8.79 5.77
CA PHE A 182 14.16 9.63 5.57
C PHE A 182 14.14 10.72 6.64
N PRO A 183 13.92 11.98 6.26
CA PRO A 183 13.74 13.03 7.26
C PRO A 183 12.56 12.73 8.19
N PRO A 184 12.67 13.06 9.50
CA PRO A 184 11.57 12.88 10.43
C PRO A 184 10.27 13.53 9.91
N GLY A 185 9.17 12.81 10.00
CA GLY A 185 7.86 13.25 9.52
C GLY A 185 7.53 12.92 8.07
N VAL A 186 8.51 12.61 7.20
CA VAL A 186 8.26 12.32 5.78
C VAL A 186 7.47 11.02 5.58
N LEU A 187 7.78 9.99 6.37
CA LEU A 187 7.03 8.74 6.41
C LEU A 187 6.69 8.41 7.85
N GLN A 188 5.42 8.28 8.16
CA GLN A 188 4.92 7.98 9.50
C GLN A 188 3.87 6.88 9.46
N VAL A 189 3.80 6.08 10.51
CA VAL A 189 2.76 5.07 10.73
C VAL A 189 1.99 5.42 11.98
N ILE A 190 0.67 5.49 11.86
CA ILE A 190 -0.28 5.66 12.96
C ILE A 190 -1.13 4.39 13.07
N THR A 191 -1.42 3.97 14.28
CA THR A 191 -2.17 2.75 14.54
C THR A 191 -3.55 3.07 15.12
N GLY A 192 -4.52 2.20 14.85
CA GLY A 192 -5.89 2.39 15.33
C GLY A 192 -6.92 1.71 14.44
N ARG A 193 -8.16 1.86 14.80
CA ARG A 193 -9.32 1.24 14.12
C ARG A 193 -9.89 2.17 13.03
N GLY A 194 -11.11 1.87 12.58
CA GLY A 194 -11.78 2.66 11.53
C GLY A 194 -11.92 4.15 11.84
N GLU A 195 -12.09 4.53 13.11
CA GLU A 195 -12.17 5.93 13.53
C GLU A 195 -10.86 6.69 13.31
N THR A 196 -9.71 6.07 13.63
CA THR A 196 -8.39 6.63 13.33
C THR A 196 -8.20 6.84 11.82
N GLY A 197 -8.69 5.90 10.99
CA GLY A 197 -8.72 6.06 9.53
C GLY A 197 -9.58 7.23 9.08
N ALA A 198 -10.76 7.41 9.69
CA ALA A 198 -11.64 8.53 9.38
C ALA A 198 -10.99 9.88 9.75
N HIS A 199 -10.26 9.95 10.86
CA HIS A 199 -9.49 11.15 11.21
C HIS A 199 -8.35 11.43 10.20
N LEU A 200 -7.68 10.39 9.68
CA LEU A 200 -6.67 10.56 8.64
C LEU A 200 -7.28 11.17 7.37
N VAL A 201 -8.49 10.73 6.97
CA VAL A 201 -9.23 11.34 5.84
C VAL A 201 -9.50 12.82 6.07
N ASP A 202 -9.82 13.23 7.30
CA ASP A 202 -10.07 14.63 7.62
C ASP A 202 -8.84 15.53 7.42
N PHE A 203 -7.64 15.04 7.76
CA PHE A 203 -6.46 15.90 7.88
C PHE A 203 -5.48 15.81 6.70
N ALA A 204 -5.38 14.65 6.01
CA ALA A 204 -4.52 14.50 4.83
C ALA A 204 -5.04 15.27 3.61
N ASP A 205 -4.18 15.53 2.62
CA ASP A 205 -4.52 16.27 1.40
C ASP A 205 -5.07 15.35 0.30
N MET A 206 -4.66 14.09 0.31
CA MET A 206 -5.13 13.02 -0.57
C MET A 206 -5.22 11.72 0.22
N ILE A 207 -6.12 10.83 -0.15
CA ILE A 207 -6.24 9.49 0.44
C ILE A 207 -6.02 8.42 -0.61
N HIS A 208 -5.18 7.45 -0.28
CA HIS A 208 -5.13 6.16 -0.92
C HIS A 208 -5.70 5.11 0.03
N PHE A 209 -6.71 4.39 -0.41
CA PHE A 209 -7.41 3.39 0.40
C PHE A 209 -7.42 2.04 -0.32
N THR A 210 -7.02 1.00 0.40
CA THR A 210 -7.19 -0.39 -0.04
C THR A 210 -8.03 -1.14 0.99
N GLY A 211 -9.13 -1.77 0.55
CA GLY A 211 -10.02 -2.51 1.45
C GLY A 211 -11.37 -2.88 0.85
N SER A 212 -12.38 -3.05 1.71
CA SER A 212 -13.73 -3.44 1.27
C SER A 212 -14.46 -2.29 0.56
N ILE A 213 -15.36 -2.65 -0.38
CA ILE A 213 -16.23 -1.68 -1.08
C ILE A 213 -17.00 -0.83 -0.08
N ALA A 214 -17.60 -1.43 0.95
CA ALA A 214 -18.39 -0.71 1.95
C ALA A 214 -17.57 0.35 2.73
N THR A 215 -16.32 0.05 3.06
CA THR A 215 -15.43 1.01 3.73
C THR A 215 -14.92 2.07 2.74
N GLY A 216 -14.56 1.65 1.51
CA GLY A 216 -14.12 2.57 0.46
C GLY A 216 -15.17 3.62 0.11
N THR A 217 -16.45 3.23 0.05
CA THR A 217 -17.56 4.18 -0.14
C THR A 217 -17.59 5.25 0.96
N LYS A 218 -17.47 4.85 2.23
CA LYS A 218 -17.43 5.81 3.36
C LYS A 218 -16.22 6.74 3.30
N VAL A 219 -15.06 6.21 2.90
CA VAL A 219 -13.82 7.00 2.71
C VAL A 219 -14.02 8.02 1.59
N ALA A 220 -14.56 7.59 0.44
CA ALA A 220 -14.83 8.45 -0.70
C ALA A 220 -15.82 9.56 -0.37
N GLU A 221 -16.94 9.23 0.28
CA GLU A 221 -17.96 10.21 0.72
C GLU A 221 -17.34 11.25 1.67
N ARG A 222 -16.51 10.80 2.63
CA ARG A 222 -15.88 11.71 3.58
C ARG A 222 -14.88 12.64 2.92
N ALA A 223 -14.03 12.11 2.02
CA ALA A 223 -13.05 12.89 1.27
C ALA A 223 -13.72 13.88 0.32
N ALA A 224 -14.79 13.48 -0.36
CA ALA A 224 -15.55 14.33 -1.29
C ALA A 224 -16.14 15.56 -0.63
N ARG A 225 -16.55 15.50 0.65
CA ARG A 225 -17.04 16.68 1.40
C ARG A 225 -16.01 17.80 1.50
N ALA A 226 -14.72 17.48 1.41
CA ALA A 226 -13.61 18.44 1.43
C ALA A 226 -12.89 18.54 0.06
N LEU A 227 -13.49 18.00 -1.01
CA LEU A 227 -12.95 17.96 -2.38
C LEU A 227 -11.54 17.36 -2.46
N LYS A 228 -11.23 16.41 -1.60
CA LYS A 228 -9.91 15.75 -1.58
C LYS A 228 -9.84 14.63 -2.63
N PRO A 229 -8.74 14.52 -3.37
CA PRO A 229 -8.50 13.38 -4.25
C PRO A 229 -8.47 12.06 -3.47
N VAL A 230 -9.05 11.02 -4.05
CA VAL A 230 -9.06 9.66 -3.48
C VAL A 230 -8.68 8.67 -4.56
N THR A 231 -7.81 7.72 -4.21
CA THR A 231 -7.58 6.50 -4.98
C THR A 231 -8.15 5.34 -4.18
N LEU A 232 -8.95 4.49 -4.82
CA LEU A 232 -9.61 3.36 -4.18
C LEU A 232 -9.19 2.05 -4.86
N GLU A 233 -8.59 1.16 -4.09
CA GLU A 233 -8.34 -0.22 -4.46
C GLU A 233 -9.28 -1.11 -3.65
N LEU A 234 -10.22 -1.78 -4.33
CA LEU A 234 -11.36 -2.43 -3.69
C LEU A 234 -11.38 -3.93 -4.01
N GLY A 235 -12.22 -4.66 -3.30
CA GLY A 235 -12.38 -6.09 -3.52
C GLY A 235 -13.09 -6.41 -4.84
N GLY A 236 -12.81 -7.61 -5.35
CA GLY A 236 -13.43 -8.18 -6.55
C GLY A 236 -13.80 -9.64 -6.35
N LYS A 237 -14.30 -10.25 -7.41
CA LYS A 237 -14.61 -11.69 -7.50
C LYS A 237 -14.26 -12.16 -8.90
N ASP A 238 -13.02 -12.62 -9.07
CA ASP A 238 -12.50 -12.99 -10.38
C ASP A 238 -13.00 -14.37 -10.80
N PRO A 239 -13.55 -14.53 -12.01
CA PRO A 239 -13.97 -15.82 -12.53
C PRO A 239 -12.77 -16.58 -13.13
N MET A 240 -12.77 -17.90 -12.96
CA MET A 240 -11.93 -18.81 -13.73
C MET A 240 -12.79 -19.62 -14.66
N ILE A 241 -12.50 -19.58 -15.97
CA ILE A 241 -13.24 -20.30 -17.01
C ILE A 241 -12.31 -21.32 -17.67
N VAL A 242 -12.66 -22.61 -17.58
CA VAL A 242 -11.90 -23.69 -18.20
C VAL A 242 -12.63 -24.14 -19.46
N LEU A 243 -12.01 -23.93 -20.62
CA LEU A 243 -12.56 -24.30 -21.91
C LEU A 243 -12.41 -25.80 -22.17
N ARG A 244 -13.14 -26.31 -23.17
CA ARG A 244 -13.18 -27.73 -23.52
C ARG A 244 -11.84 -28.32 -23.95
N ASP A 245 -11.04 -27.52 -24.59
CA ASP A 245 -9.72 -27.86 -25.16
C ASP A 245 -8.56 -27.47 -24.22
N ALA A 246 -8.86 -27.06 -22.99
CA ALA A 246 -7.82 -26.74 -22.01
C ALA A 246 -7.08 -27.99 -21.54
N ASP A 247 -5.79 -27.82 -21.24
CA ASP A 247 -5.00 -28.78 -20.49
C ASP A 247 -5.55 -28.85 -19.05
N LEU A 248 -6.16 -29.99 -18.69
CA LEU A 248 -6.84 -30.15 -17.41
C LEU A 248 -5.87 -30.17 -16.23
N ASP A 249 -4.68 -30.73 -16.37
CA ASP A 249 -3.68 -30.76 -15.29
C ASP A 249 -3.17 -29.33 -15.00
N ARG A 250 -2.90 -28.58 -16.04
CA ARG A 250 -2.52 -27.17 -15.91
C ARG A 250 -3.66 -26.33 -15.33
N ALA A 251 -4.89 -26.58 -15.76
CA ALA A 251 -6.06 -25.85 -15.24
C ALA A 251 -6.32 -26.18 -13.76
N ALA A 252 -6.17 -27.45 -13.35
CA ALA A 252 -6.29 -27.86 -11.95
C ALA A 252 -5.22 -27.21 -11.08
N ASN A 253 -3.94 -27.26 -11.51
CA ASN A 253 -2.85 -26.60 -10.80
C ASN A 253 -3.07 -25.07 -10.68
N ALA A 254 -3.54 -24.43 -11.76
CA ALA A 254 -3.84 -22.99 -11.75
C ALA A 254 -5.00 -22.67 -10.80
N ALA A 255 -6.02 -23.51 -10.72
CA ALA A 255 -7.15 -23.34 -9.80
C ALA A 255 -6.70 -23.46 -8.35
N VAL A 256 -5.88 -24.47 -8.02
CA VAL A 256 -5.32 -24.65 -6.68
C VAL A 256 -4.44 -23.48 -6.29
N TRP A 257 -3.51 -23.09 -7.17
CA TRP A 257 -2.64 -21.96 -6.92
C TRP A 257 -3.42 -20.65 -6.73
N GLY A 258 -4.32 -20.34 -7.67
CA GLY A 258 -5.13 -19.11 -7.63
C GLY A 258 -6.08 -19.02 -6.43
N ALA A 259 -6.52 -20.18 -5.90
CA ALA A 259 -7.37 -20.21 -4.71
C ALA A 259 -6.59 -20.10 -3.39
N LEU A 260 -5.36 -20.65 -3.33
CA LEU A 260 -4.65 -20.87 -2.08
C LEU A 260 -3.40 -19.98 -1.88
N VAL A 261 -2.88 -19.34 -2.93
CA VAL A 261 -1.74 -18.42 -2.80
C VAL A 261 -2.02 -17.35 -1.74
N ASN A 262 -0.98 -16.95 -1.00
CA ASN A 262 -1.08 -16.03 0.13
C ASN A 262 -2.11 -16.50 1.19
N SER A 263 -2.14 -17.82 1.46
CA SER A 263 -3.11 -18.46 2.35
C SER A 263 -4.58 -18.18 1.98
N GLY A 264 -4.88 -18.10 0.67
CA GLY A 264 -6.21 -17.80 0.15
C GLY A 264 -6.67 -16.34 0.32
N ARG A 265 -5.74 -15.41 0.56
CA ARG A 265 -6.02 -13.99 0.84
C ARG A 265 -5.67 -13.06 -0.32
N TYR A 266 -5.44 -13.63 -1.51
CA TYR A 266 -5.15 -12.86 -2.71
C TYR A 266 -6.42 -12.22 -3.26
N ALA A 267 -6.36 -10.95 -3.63
CA ALA A 267 -7.53 -10.22 -4.15
C ALA A 267 -8.01 -10.78 -5.50
N PHE A 268 -7.08 -11.24 -6.33
CA PHE A 268 -7.35 -11.89 -7.63
C PHE A 268 -7.56 -13.40 -7.52
N ARG A 269 -7.85 -13.93 -6.33
CA ARG A 269 -8.13 -15.34 -6.19
C ARG A 269 -9.39 -15.71 -6.97
N SER A 270 -9.33 -16.80 -7.71
CA SER A 270 -10.53 -17.40 -8.33
C SER A 270 -11.48 -17.89 -7.25
N SER A 271 -12.51 -17.09 -6.96
CA SER A 271 -13.54 -17.45 -5.97
C SER A 271 -14.71 -18.23 -6.57
N ALA A 272 -14.72 -18.37 -7.90
CA ALA A 272 -15.69 -19.19 -8.64
C ALA A 272 -15.01 -19.85 -9.84
N SER A 273 -15.17 -21.16 -9.97
CA SER A 273 -14.71 -21.94 -11.14
C SER A 273 -15.92 -22.48 -11.87
N THR A 274 -16.01 -22.21 -13.17
CA THR A 274 -17.06 -22.75 -14.03
C THR A 274 -16.48 -23.81 -14.95
N TRP A 275 -16.97 -25.03 -14.87
CA TRP A 275 -16.53 -26.15 -15.69
C TRP A 275 -17.52 -26.39 -16.79
N LYS A 276 -17.05 -26.50 -18.03
CA LYS A 276 -17.89 -26.94 -19.16
C LYS A 276 -17.67 -28.44 -19.39
N ASN A 277 -18.59 -29.26 -18.90
CA ASN A 277 -18.57 -30.70 -19.18
C ASN A 277 -18.60 -30.97 -20.69
N ARG A 278 -17.83 -31.95 -21.17
CA ARG A 278 -18.12 -32.60 -22.44
C ARG A 278 -19.51 -33.27 -22.28
N SER A 279 -20.52 -32.75 -22.95
CA SER A 279 -21.72 -33.53 -23.10
C SER A 279 -21.33 -34.84 -23.81
N THR A 280 -21.40 -35.96 -23.13
CA THR A 280 -21.50 -37.25 -23.75
C THR A 280 -22.78 -37.20 -24.57
N ARG A 281 -22.68 -36.90 -25.86
CA ARG A 281 -23.73 -37.30 -26.80
C ARG A 281 -23.63 -38.82 -26.82
N SER A 282 -24.55 -39.49 -26.12
CA SER A 282 -24.91 -40.85 -26.41
C SER A 282 -25.40 -40.86 -27.85
N SER A 283 -24.68 -41.60 -28.67
CA SER A 283 -25.14 -42.08 -29.99
C SER A 283 -26.45 -42.81 -29.86
#